data_66c0b7806626eea84fbb8b507ca88afb
#
_entry.id   66c0b7806626eea84fbb8b507ca88afb
#
_cell.length_a   1.000
_cell.length_b   1.000
_cell.length_c   1.000
_cell.angle_alpha   90.00
_cell.angle_beta   90.00
_cell.angle_gamma   90.00
#
_symmetry.space_group_name_H-M   'P 1'
#
loop_
_entity.id
_entity.type
_entity.pdbx_description
1 polymer ?
#
loop_
_entity_poly.entity_id
_entity_poly.type
_entity_poly.pdbx_seq_one_letter_code
_entity_poly.pdbx_strand_id
1 'polypeptide(L)'
;MKEILAKEVENKLNELTVLDVREAAEVAEGKIPNALHIPLGLIEFRMNELDKNVEYTVVCRSGGRSSQAVCFLENQGFKAQNMTGGMLVWEGPTE
;
A
#
# COMPACT_ATOMS: atom_id res chain seq x y z
N MET A 1 -14.97 -1.06 2.21
CA MET A 1 -13.50 -0.81 2.11
C MET A 1 -13.26 0.53 1.45
N LYS A 2 -12.43 1.35 2.05
CA LYS A 2 -12.06 2.62 1.47
C LYS A 2 -11.07 2.41 0.32
N GLU A 3 -11.28 3.13 -0.77
CA GLU A 3 -10.45 2.99 -1.98
C GLU A 3 -10.02 4.36 -2.47
N ILE A 4 -8.90 4.38 -3.18
CA ILE A 4 -8.37 5.60 -3.80
C ILE A 4 -7.80 5.21 -5.17
N LEU A 5 -7.99 6.08 -6.16
CA LEU A 5 -7.46 5.84 -7.50
C LEU A 5 -5.95 6.10 -7.54
N ALA A 6 -5.23 5.34 -8.37
CA ALA A 6 -3.79 5.55 -8.54
C ALA A 6 -3.48 7.00 -8.93
N LYS A 7 -4.30 7.61 -9.77
CA LYS A 7 -4.10 9.00 -10.17
C LYS A 7 -4.19 9.96 -9.00
N GLU A 8 -5.09 9.71 -8.07
CA GLU A 8 -5.20 10.52 -6.86
C GLU A 8 -3.99 10.36 -5.97
N VAL A 9 -3.45 9.13 -5.86
CA VAL A 9 -2.23 8.89 -5.09
C VAL A 9 -1.07 9.66 -5.71
N GLU A 10 -0.95 9.67 -7.05
CA GLU A 10 0.07 10.45 -7.74
C GLU A 10 -0.01 11.93 -7.37
N ASN A 11 -1.23 12.48 -7.36
CA ASN A 11 -1.46 13.88 -7.09
C ASN A 11 -1.22 14.28 -5.63
N LYS A 12 -1.34 13.32 -4.70
CA LYS A 12 -1.23 13.56 -3.27
C LYS A 12 -0.04 12.85 -2.63
N LEU A 13 0.93 12.47 -3.44
CA LEU A 13 2.02 11.60 -2.99
C LEU A 13 2.73 12.09 -1.72
N ASN A 14 2.94 13.40 -1.61
CA ASN A 14 3.62 13.98 -0.44
C ASN A 14 2.75 13.99 0.82
N GLU A 15 1.45 13.74 0.68
CA GLU A 15 0.50 13.77 1.80
C GLU A 15 0.12 12.38 2.29
N LEU A 16 0.47 11.34 1.54
CA LEU A 16 0.05 9.98 1.82
C LEU A 16 1.21 9.11 2.33
N THR A 17 0.87 8.16 3.18
CA THR A 17 1.81 7.14 3.62
C THR A 17 1.50 5.85 2.87
N VAL A 18 2.36 5.47 1.95
CA VAL A 18 2.15 4.30 1.10
C VAL A 18 2.76 3.06 1.72
N LEU A 19 2.00 1.98 1.71
CA LEU A 19 2.45 0.66 2.15
C LEU A 19 2.36 -0.30 0.97
N ASP A 20 3.51 -0.78 0.50
CA ASP A 20 3.59 -1.72 -0.61
C ASP A 20 3.64 -3.14 -0.05
N VAL A 21 2.68 -3.98 -0.44
CA VAL A 21 2.56 -5.35 0.06
C VAL A 21 2.96 -6.40 -0.97
N ARG A 22 3.66 -5.97 -2.03
CA ARG A 22 4.19 -6.88 -3.04
C ARG A 22 5.39 -7.65 -2.51
N GLU A 23 5.84 -8.64 -3.27
CA GLU A 23 7.04 -9.38 -2.93
C GLU A 23 8.31 -8.58 -3.22
N ALA A 24 9.41 -8.93 -2.55
CA ALA A 24 10.67 -8.21 -2.69
C ALA A 24 11.15 -8.12 -4.15
N ALA A 25 10.98 -9.19 -4.93
CA ALA A 25 11.38 -9.18 -6.34
C ALA A 25 10.60 -8.17 -7.17
N GLU A 26 9.31 -7.98 -6.85
CA GLU A 26 8.48 -6.98 -7.53
C GLU A 26 8.92 -5.57 -7.17
N VAL A 27 9.19 -5.34 -5.88
CA VAL A 27 9.63 -4.04 -5.37
C VAL A 27 10.99 -3.66 -5.95
N ALA A 28 11.85 -4.64 -6.17
CA ALA A 28 13.18 -4.40 -6.75
C ALA A 28 13.10 -3.85 -8.18
N GLU A 29 11.99 -4.07 -8.88
CA GLU A 29 11.79 -3.53 -10.23
C GLU A 29 11.29 -2.09 -10.21
N GLY A 30 10.96 -1.56 -9.05
CA GLY A 30 10.50 -0.19 -8.88
C GLY A 30 9.32 -0.12 -7.91
N LYS A 31 9.32 0.88 -7.06
CA LYS A 31 8.23 1.12 -6.11
C LYS A 31 7.92 2.61 -6.04
N ILE A 32 6.78 2.94 -5.45
CA ILE A 32 6.41 4.33 -5.19
C ILE A 32 7.44 4.92 -4.21
N PRO A 33 7.96 6.13 -4.48
CA PRO A 33 8.97 6.73 -3.61
C PRO A 33 8.52 6.81 -2.16
N ASN A 34 9.42 6.47 -1.26
CA ASN A 34 9.21 6.49 0.20
C ASN A 34 8.18 5.49 0.71
N ALA A 35 7.68 4.60 -0.12
CA ALA A 35 6.74 3.58 0.33
C ALA A 35 7.42 2.65 1.33
N LEU A 36 6.67 2.32 2.40
CA LEU A 36 7.07 1.26 3.30
C LEU A 36 6.84 -0.05 2.57
N HIS A 37 7.67 -1.06 2.82
CA HIS A 37 7.51 -2.36 2.19
C HIS A 37 7.36 -3.45 3.23
N ILE A 38 6.18 -4.06 3.26
CA ILE A 38 5.91 -5.26 4.06
C ILE A 38 5.13 -6.21 3.17
N PRO A 39 5.73 -7.31 2.70
CA PRO A 39 5.00 -8.28 1.87
C PRO A 39 3.75 -8.78 2.57
N LEU A 40 2.69 -9.03 1.81
CA LEU A 40 1.40 -9.45 2.36
C LEU A 40 1.55 -10.60 3.38
N GLY A 41 2.37 -11.59 3.06
CA GLY A 41 2.57 -12.75 3.94
C GLY A 41 3.22 -12.42 5.28
N LEU A 42 3.79 -11.22 5.43
CA LEU A 42 4.46 -10.80 6.67
C LEU A 42 3.70 -9.72 7.42
N ILE A 43 2.55 -9.27 6.91
CA ILE A 43 1.79 -8.17 7.54
C ILE A 43 1.45 -8.49 9.00
N GLU A 44 0.91 -9.68 9.26
CA GLU A 44 0.54 -10.07 10.62
C GLU A 44 1.74 -10.06 11.55
N PHE A 45 2.88 -10.51 11.05
CA PHE A 45 4.12 -10.61 11.82
C PHE A 45 4.74 -9.24 12.11
N ARG A 46 4.56 -8.30 11.17
CA ARG A 46 5.25 -7.01 11.21
C ARG A 46 4.33 -5.81 11.40
N MET A 47 3.05 -6.03 11.70
CA MET A 47 2.11 -4.92 11.87
C MET A 47 2.45 -4.01 13.04
N ASN A 48 3.27 -4.48 13.98
CA ASN A 48 3.75 -3.66 15.09
C ASN A 48 4.70 -2.54 14.63
N GLU A 49 5.15 -2.59 13.37
CA GLU A 49 5.93 -1.51 12.77
C GLU A 49 5.04 -0.37 12.27
N LEU A 50 3.72 -0.58 12.26
CA LEU A 50 2.75 0.39 11.77
C LEU A 50 2.11 1.15 12.92
N ASP A 51 1.62 2.37 12.63
CA ASP A 51 1.02 3.26 13.59
C ASP A 51 -0.49 3.34 13.36
N LYS A 52 -1.28 3.05 14.39
CA LYS A 52 -2.74 3.08 14.29
C LYS A 52 -3.32 4.48 14.08
N ASN A 53 -2.52 5.52 14.31
CA ASN A 53 -2.94 6.90 14.08
C ASN A 53 -2.65 7.39 12.67
N VAL A 54 -1.98 6.58 11.85
CA VAL A 54 -1.62 6.91 10.47
C VAL A 54 -2.53 6.15 9.53
N GLU A 55 -3.05 6.83 8.50
CA GLU A 55 -3.78 6.13 7.45
C GLU A 55 -2.80 5.65 6.38
N TYR A 56 -2.83 4.36 6.08
CA TYR A 56 -1.94 3.77 5.08
C TYR A 56 -2.67 3.58 3.76
N THR A 57 -2.03 4.03 2.69
CA THR A 57 -2.48 3.77 1.32
C THR A 57 -1.76 2.52 0.84
N VAL A 58 -2.49 1.42 0.73
CA VAL A 58 -1.90 0.10 0.49
C VAL A 58 -1.91 -0.22 -1.00
N VAL A 59 -0.77 -0.65 -1.52
CA VAL A 59 -0.62 -0.93 -2.94
C VAL A 59 -0.05 -2.33 -3.18
N CYS A 60 -0.49 -2.93 -4.29
CA CYS A 60 0.11 -4.15 -4.82
C CYS A 60 0.17 -4.04 -6.33
N ARG A 61 0.31 -5.16 -7.05
CA ARG A 61 0.40 -5.13 -8.50
C ARG A 61 -0.92 -4.71 -9.16
N SER A 62 -2.04 -5.32 -8.75
CA SER A 62 -3.35 -5.14 -9.41
C SER A 62 -4.50 -4.78 -8.47
N GLY A 63 -4.28 -4.77 -7.16
CA GLY A 63 -5.30 -4.40 -6.18
C GLY A 63 -5.83 -5.54 -5.32
N GLY A 64 -5.57 -6.81 -5.67
CA GLY A 64 -6.08 -7.96 -4.92
C GLY A 64 -5.40 -8.19 -3.58
N ARG A 65 -4.07 -8.25 -3.58
CA ARG A 65 -3.31 -8.44 -2.34
C ARG A 65 -3.46 -7.24 -1.41
N SER A 66 -3.45 -6.03 -1.97
CA SER A 66 -3.63 -4.82 -1.16
C SER A 66 -5.02 -4.78 -0.54
N SER A 67 -6.04 -5.24 -1.26
CA SER A 67 -7.39 -5.36 -0.72
C SER A 67 -7.41 -6.28 0.50
N GLN A 68 -6.75 -7.44 0.42
CA GLN A 68 -6.64 -8.37 1.56
C GLN A 68 -5.93 -7.72 2.74
N ALA A 69 -4.84 -7.00 2.46
CA ALA A 69 -4.09 -6.30 3.51
C ALA A 69 -4.94 -5.24 4.19
N VAL A 70 -5.70 -4.46 3.42
CA VAL A 70 -6.59 -3.43 3.98
C VAL A 70 -7.62 -4.06 4.91
N CYS A 71 -8.27 -5.13 4.48
CA CYS A 71 -9.25 -5.83 5.32
C CYS A 71 -8.64 -6.32 6.63
N PHE A 72 -7.47 -6.93 6.54
CA PHE A 72 -6.77 -7.42 7.74
C PHE A 72 -6.41 -6.26 8.68
N LEU A 73 -5.82 -5.20 8.13
CA LEU A 73 -5.40 -4.06 8.94
C LEU A 73 -6.58 -3.37 9.61
N GLU A 74 -7.68 -3.18 8.89
CA GLU A 74 -8.89 -2.59 9.47
C GLU A 74 -9.41 -3.43 10.63
N ASN A 75 -9.40 -4.76 10.49
CA ASN A 75 -9.82 -5.66 11.56
C ASN A 75 -8.90 -5.58 12.78
N GLN A 76 -7.66 -5.15 12.59
CA GLN A 76 -6.69 -4.96 13.68
C GLN A 76 -6.70 -3.55 14.25
N GLY A 77 -7.60 -2.69 13.79
CA GLY A 77 -7.75 -1.32 14.31
C GLY A 77 -6.90 -0.27 13.60
N PHE A 78 -6.28 -0.61 12.48
CA PHE A 78 -5.54 0.36 11.67
C PHE A 78 -6.45 1.07 10.67
N LYS A 79 -6.00 2.24 10.20
CA LYS A 79 -6.66 2.98 9.13
C LYS A 79 -5.96 2.65 7.83
N ALA A 80 -6.71 2.22 6.83
CA ALA A 80 -6.13 1.83 5.54
C ALA A 80 -7.10 2.04 4.39
N GLN A 81 -6.54 2.27 3.20
CA GLN A 81 -7.32 2.35 1.97
C GLN A 81 -6.57 1.62 0.87
N ASN A 82 -7.30 1.09 -0.09
CA ASN A 82 -6.74 0.33 -1.20
C ASN A 82 -6.55 1.22 -2.43
N MET A 83 -5.33 1.25 -2.96
CA MET A 83 -5.10 1.90 -4.26
C MET A 83 -5.59 0.96 -5.36
N THR A 84 -6.70 1.33 -6.00
CA THR A 84 -7.30 0.50 -7.03
C THR A 84 -6.43 0.45 -8.28
N GLY A 85 -6.42 -0.72 -8.93
CA GLY A 85 -5.62 -0.93 -10.15
C GLY A 85 -4.15 -1.22 -9.89
N GLY A 86 -3.65 -0.87 -8.72
CA GLY A 86 -2.29 -1.18 -8.32
C GLY A 86 -1.20 -0.56 -9.20
N MET A 87 -0.02 -1.16 -9.13
CA MET A 87 1.13 -0.67 -9.91
C MET A 87 0.96 -0.83 -11.41
N LEU A 88 0.04 -1.70 -11.86
CA LEU A 88 -0.23 -1.86 -13.29
C LEU A 88 -0.73 -0.57 -13.95
N VAL A 89 -1.43 0.27 -13.19
CA VAL A 89 -1.97 1.54 -13.71
C VAL A 89 -1.22 2.76 -13.17
N TRP A 90 -0.14 2.54 -12.43
CA TRP A 90 0.65 3.63 -11.85
C TRP A 90 1.44 4.36 -12.94
N GLU A 91 1.28 5.66 -13.02
CA GLU A 91 1.98 6.52 -13.99
C GLU A 91 2.88 7.54 -13.31
N GLY A 92 2.97 7.49 -12.00
CA GLY A 92 3.80 8.39 -11.23
C GLY A 92 5.25 7.95 -11.13
N PRO A 93 6.04 8.65 -10.31
CA PRO A 93 7.47 8.31 -10.15
C PRO A 93 7.66 6.97 -9.44
N THR A 94 8.81 6.35 -9.68
CA THR A 94 9.26 5.14 -8.97
C THR A 94 10.71 5.30 -8.54
N GLU A 95 11.09 4.52 -7.55
CA GLU A 95 12.48 4.49 -7.10
C GLU A 95 13.01 3.07 -7.02
#